data_3c94540cf5d8b0ea4e09051ad961c100
#
_entry.id   3c94540cf5d8b0ea4e09051ad961c100
#
_cell.length_a   1.000
_cell.length_b   1.000
_cell.length_c   1.000
_cell.angle_alpha   90.00
_cell.angle_beta   90.00
_cell.angle_gamma   90.00
#
_symmetry.space_group_name_H-M   'P 1'
#
loop_
_entity.id
_entity.type
_entity.pdbx_description
1 polymer ?
#
loop_
_entity_poly.entity_id
_entity_poly.type
_entity_poly.pdbx_seq_one_letter_code
_entity_poly.pdbx_strand_id
1 'polypeptide(L)'
;MSIALFIIFLFMNFFILLIMKFVYTSNYSYTEGMLLGVHIPKEHIEDETVLNIVAAARRKMNRIIWINLILGTALCFVVFWEIIIFILAYTVWMIAFCFLITYANNSAHRKMYALKMKNDWVVPDQRRKRYIDTNVSTQIGKSEISFNYHGIIILVELICLLPFVIGKSAVISTTMIIMGLCSVLMSLTSMIFHIYVNRHERTVSVSYTHLRA
;
A
#
# COMPACT_ATOMS: atom_id res chain seq x y z
N MET A 1 -4.32 -31.33 8.58
CA MET A 1 -3.62 -30.30 7.77
C MET A 1 -4.50 -29.06 7.54
N SER A 2 -5.73 -29.19 7.09
CA SER A 2 -6.62 -28.06 6.79
C SER A 2 -6.93 -27.15 7.98
N ILE A 3 -7.10 -27.70 9.20
CA ILE A 3 -7.37 -26.90 10.41
C ILE A 3 -6.16 -25.99 10.75
N ALA A 4 -4.94 -26.51 10.67
CA ALA A 4 -3.73 -25.71 10.93
C ALA A 4 -3.61 -24.58 9.91
N LEU A 5 -3.83 -24.85 8.62
CA LEU A 5 -3.82 -23.81 7.59
C LEU A 5 -4.91 -22.78 7.82
N PHE A 6 -6.12 -23.19 8.17
CA PHE A 6 -7.22 -22.28 8.50
C PHE A 6 -6.82 -21.30 9.61
N ILE A 7 -6.26 -21.82 10.72
CA ILE A 7 -5.84 -20.99 11.86
C ILE A 7 -4.73 -20.00 11.44
N ILE A 8 -3.74 -20.48 10.69
CA ILE A 8 -2.62 -19.65 10.21
C ILE A 8 -3.14 -18.50 9.32
N PHE A 9 -3.97 -18.81 8.31
CA PHE A 9 -4.48 -17.80 7.40
C PHE A 9 -5.49 -16.86 8.07
N LEU A 10 -6.29 -17.34 9.00
CA LEU A 10 -7.18 -16.50 9.80
C LEU A 10 -6.39 -15.51 10.64
N PHE A 11 -5.32 -15.97 11.31
CA PHE A 11 -4.41 -15.10 12.07
C PHE A 11 -3.72 -14.08 11.15
N MET A 12 -3.19 -14.53 10.02
CA MET A 12 -2.55 -13.65 9.01
C MET A 12 -3.51 -12.58 8.50
N ASN A 13 -4.77 -12.96 8.17
CA ASN A 13 -5.81 -12.03 7.74
C ASN A 13 -6.04 -10.93 8.78
N PHE A 14 -6.25 -11.32 10.05
CA PHE A 14 -6.46 -10.37 11.13
C PHE A 14 -5.24 -9.45 11.33
N PHE A 15 -4.04 -10.02 11.32
CA PHE A 15 -2.79 -9.31 11.54
C PHE A 15 -2.51 -8.28 10.43
N ILE A 16 -2.70 -8.63 9.17
CA ILE A 16 -2.53 -7.73 8.03
C ILE A 16 -3.52 -6.55 8.12
N LEU A 17 -4.79 -6.82 8.41
CA LEU A 17 -5.79 -5.77 8.55
C LEU A 17 -5.49 -4.83 9.73
N LEU A 18 -4.97 -5.36 10.83
CA LEU A 18 -4.54 -4.58 11.99
C LEU A 18 -3.37 -3.65 11.63
N ILE A 19 -2.33 -4.18 10.96
CA ILE A 19 -1.19 -3.38 10.50
C ILE A 19 -1.66 -2.27 9.57
N MET A 20 -2.48 -2.61 8.57
CA MET A 20 -2.98 -1.64 7.61
C MET A 20 -3.82 -0.55 8.30
N LYS A 21 -4.67 -0.93 9.25
CA LYS A 21 -5.41 0.04 10.06
C LYS A 21 -4.47 0.98 10.81
N PHE A 22 -3.44 0.44 11.45
CA PHE A 22 -2.48 1.22 12.23
C PHE A 22 -1.70 2.20 11.33
N VAL A 23 -1.12 1.72 10.23
CA VAL A 23 -0.32 2.51 9.28
C VAL A 23 -1.15 3.66 8.69
N TYR A 24 -2.36 3.39 8.23
CA TYR A 24 -3.17 4.43 7.60
C TYR A 24 -3.88 5.35 8.58
N THR A 25 -4.10 4.93 9.84
CA THR A 25 -4.72 5.80 10.86
C THR A 25 -3.81 6.96 11.24
N SER A 26 -2.49 6.79 11.18
CA SER A 26 -1.53 7.87 11.44
C SER A 26 -1.69 9.05 10.47
N ASN A 27 -2.10 8.80 9.23
CA ASN A 27 -2.30 9.85 8.22
C ASN A 27 -3.51 10.76 8.49
N TYR A 28 -4.42 10.37 9.41
CA TYR A 28 -5.60 11.17 9.78
C TYR A 28 -5.36 12.10 10.98
N SER A 29 -4.16 12.07 11.54
CA SER A 29 -3.71 12.99 12.57
C SER A 29 -2.79 14.04 11.96
N TYR A 30 -2.89 15.27 12.49
CA TYR A 30 -1.97 16.32 12.07
C TYR A 30 -0.59 16.05 12.67
N THR A 31 0.39 15.81 11.82
CA THR A 31 1.76 15.49 12.23
C THR A 31 2.74 16.26 11.34
N GLU A 32 3.69 16.96 11.95
CA GLU A 32 4.74 17.70 11.23
C GLU A 32 4.22 18.72 10.17
N GLY A 33 3.07 19.31 10.44
CA GLY A 33 2.48 20.25 9.48
C GLY A 33 1.66 19.61 8.36
N MET A 34 1.50 18.28 8.39
CA MET A 34 0.78 17.52 7.36
C MET A 34 -0.50 16.88 7.89
N LEU A 35 -1.52 16.86 7.05
CA LEU A 35 -2.78 16.14 7.26
C LEU A 35 -3.15 15.43 5.95
N LEU A 36 -3.40 14.13 5.99
CA LEU A 36 -3.59 13.29 4.79
C LEU A 36 -2.44 13.41 3.76
N GLY A 37 -1.20 13.65 4.25
CA GLY A 37 -0.02 13.86 3.40
C GLY A 37 0.04 15.21 2.69
N VAL A 38 -0.81 16.19 3.09
CA VAL A 38 -0.83 17.54 2.54
C VAL A 38 -0.44 18.54 3.63
N HIS A 39 0.52 19.43 3.33
CA HIS A 39 0.86 20.53 4.24
C HIS A 39 -0.29 21.53 4.32
N ILE A 40 -0.83 21.71 5.53
CA ILE A 40 -1.91 22.64 5.85
C ILE A 40 -1.45 23.58 6.97
N PRO A 41 -1.71 24.89 6.87
CA PRO A 41 -1.42 25.82 7.97
C PRO A 41 -2.23 25.44 9.23
N LYS A 42 -1.62 25.61 10.41
CA LYS A 42 -2.25 25.25 11.69
C LYS A 42 -3.58 25.95 11.91
N GLU A 43 -3.72 27.15 11.39
CA GLU A 43 -4.91 28.00 11.51
C GLU A 43 -6.16 27.39 10.85
N HIS A 44 -5.95 26.51 9.85
CA HIS A 44 -7.04 25.91 9.05
C HIS A 44 -7.33 24.44 9.38
N ILE A 45 -6.68 23.88 10.42
CA ILE A 45 -6.90 22.47 10.79
C ILE A 45 -8.32 22.24 11.31
N GLU A 46 -8.87 23.23 12.00
CA GLU A 46 -10.20 23.18 12.61
C GLU A 46 -11.31 23.61 11.65
N ASP A 47 -10.96 23.99 10.42
CA ASP A 47 -11.96 24.36 9.41
C ASP A 47 -12.91 23.18 9.16
N GLU A 48 -14.21 23.46 9.16
CA GLU A 48 -15.27 22.44 8.99
C GLU A 48 -15.07 21.60 7.73
N THR A 49 -14.62 22.21 6.64
CA THR A 49 -14.35 21.53 5.37
C THR A 49 -13.19 20.53 5.49
N VAL A 50 -12.13 20.87 6.23
CA VAL A 50 -10.99 20.00 6.51
C VAL A 50 -11.43 18.81 7.36
N LEU A 51 -12.12 19.08 8.47
CA LEU A 51 -12.63 18.06 9.38
C LEU A 51 -13.58 17.09 8.66
N ASN A 52 -14.43 17.60 7.79
CA ASN A 52 -15.35 16.77 6.99
C ASN A 52 -14.62 15.84 6.03
N ILE A 53 -13.55 16.30 5.36
CA ILE A 53 -12.73 15.46 4.48
C ILE A 53 -12.04 14.35 5.29
N VAL A 54 -11.44 14.68 6.44
CA VAL A 54 -10.77 13.70 7.31
C VAL A 54 -11.77 12.69 7.86
N ALA A 55 -12.91 13.14 8.35
CA ALA A 55 -13.97 12.26 8.86
C ALA A 55 -14.52 11.32 7.76
N ALA A 56 -14.72 11.83 6.54
CA ALA A 56 -15.15 11.01 5.40
C ALA A 56 -14.09 9.97 5.01
N ALA A 57 -12.81 10.36 4.98
CA ALA A 57 -11.70 9.45 4.71
C ALA A 57 -11.61 8.35 5.76
N ARG A 58 -11.68 8.69 7.04
CA ARG A 58 -11.67 7.74 8.17
C ARG A 58 -12.85 6.77 8.10
N ARG A 59 -14.07 7.26 7.84
CA ARG A 59 -15.26 6.41 7.66
C ARG A 59 -15.10 5.43 6.49
N LYS A 60 -14.59 5.93 5.34
CA LYS A 60 -14.35 5.10 4.15
C LYS A 60 -13.32 4.01 4.46
N MET A 61 -12.20 4.35 5.09
CA MET A 61 -11.17 3.40 5.46
C MET A 61 -11.68 2.33 6.43
N ASN A 62 -12.39 2.73 7.49
CA ASN A 62 -12.97 1.80 8.43
C ASN A 62 -13.94 0.82 7.74
N ARG A 63 -14.78 1.33 6.83
CA ARG A 63 -15.70 0.47 6.05
C ARG A 63 -14.92 -0.56 5.21
N ILE A 64 -13.86 -0.14 4.53
CA ILE A 64 -13.00 -1.04 3.75
C ILE A 64 -12.41 -2.12 4.64
N ILE A 65 -11.86 -1.76 5.80
CA ILE A 65 -11.27 -2.73 6.74
C ILE A 65 -12.32 -3.73 7.24
N TRP A 66 -13.50 -3.28 7.65
CA TRP A 66 -14.56 -4.17 8.13
C TRP A 66 -15.08 -5.11 7.04
N ILE A 67 -15.31 -4.60 5.83
CA ILE A 67 -15.74 -5.44 4.70
C ILE A 67 -14.67 -6.49 4.40
N ASN A 68 -13.40 -6.11 4.36
CA ASN A 68 -12.31 -7.05 4.07
C ASN A 68 -12.04 -8.02 5.22
N LEU A 69 -12.32 -7.66 6.47
CA LEU A 69 -12.29 -8.59 7.59
C LEU A 69 -13.32 -9.72 7.40
N ILE A 70 -14.54 -9.36 7.04
CA ILE A 70 -15.60 -10.34 6.80
C ILE A 70 -15.27 -11.21 5.58
N LEU A 71 -14.88 -10.60 4.46
CA LEU A 71 -14.54 -11.31 3.23
C LEU A 71 -13.33 -12.25 3.40
N GLY A 72 -12.23 -11.74 4.01
CA GLY A 72 -11.04 -12.54 4.25
C GLY A 72 -11.30 -13.70 5.21
N THR A 73 -12.13 -13.49 6.24
CA THR A 73 -12.55 -14.58 7.14
C THR A 73 -13.40 -15.61 6.40
N ALA A 74 -14.35 -15.17 5.57
CA ALA A 74 -15.17 -16.08 4.75
C ALA A 74 -14.31 -16.88 3.77
N LEU A 75 -13.32 -16.25 3.14
CA LEU A 75 -12.37 -16.94 2.27
C LEU A 75 -11.57 -18.03 3.00
N CYS A 76 -11.19 -17.81 4.26
CA CYS A 76 -10.46 -18.83 5.02
C CYS A 76 -11.24 -20.16 5.14
N PHE A 77 -12.58 -20.13 5.13
CA PHE A 77 -13.38 -21.37 5.16
C PHE A 77 -13.27 -22.19 3.88
N VAL A 78 -12.90 -21.59 2.74
CA VAL A 78 -12.69 -22.30 1.47
C VAL A 78 -11.58 -23.35 1.57
N VAL A 79 -10.63 -23.18 2.52
CA VAL A 79 -9.55 -24.15 2.76
C VAL A 79 -10.07 -25.55 3.11
N PHE A 80 -11.29 -25.66 3.66
CA PHE A 80 -11.91 -26.94 4.01
C PHE A 80 -12.52 -27.65 2.80
N TRP A 81 -12.80 -26.90 1.74
CA TRP A 81 -13.34 -27.46 0.50
C TRP A 81 -12.20 -27.85 -0.46
N GLU A 82 -11.43 -26.86 -0.93
CA GLU A 82 -10.37 -27.08 -1.91
C GLU A 82 -9.20 -26.10 -1.67
N ILE A 83 -8.03 -26.64 -1.35
CA ILE A 83 -6.86 -25.83 -0.96
C ILE A 83 -6.31 -24.99 -2.12
N ILE A 84 -6.37 -25.50 -3.35
CA ILE A 84 -5.88 -24.80 -4.54
C ILE A 84 -6.76 -23.59 -4.83
N ILE A 85 -8.08 -23.78 -4.81
CA ILE A 85 -9.05 -22.69 -5.01
C ILE A 85 -8.89 -21.64 -3.91
N PHE A 86 -8.68 -22.09 -2.66
CA PHE A 86 -8.43 -21.18 -1.54
C PHE A 86 -7.20 -20.31 -1.79
N ILE A 87 -6.04 -20.89 -2.15
CA ILE A 87 -4.80 -20.16 -2.37
C ILE A 87 -4.97 -19.11 -3.47
N LEU A 88 -5.55 -19.48 -4.61
CA LEU A 88 -5.82 -18.58 -5.72
C LEU A 88 -6.75 -17.42 -5.31
N ALA A 89 -7.88 -17.75 -4.69
CA ALA A 89 -8.88 -16.77 -4.27
C ALA A 89 -8.30 -15.80 -3.22
N TYR A 90 -7.53 -16.32 -2.25
CA TYR A 90 -6.90 -15.52 -1.22
C TYR A 90 -5.83 -14.58 -1.79
N THR A 91 -5.04 -15.05 -2.76
CA THR A 91 -4.04 -14.23 -3.45
C THR A 91 -4.68 -13.08 -4.23
N VAL A 92 -5.73 -13.38 -5.02
CA VAL A 92 -6.47 -12.35 -5.77
C VAL A 92 -7.12 -11.35 -4.84
N TRP A 93 -7.74 -11.82 -3.75
CA TRP A 93 -8.34 -10.97 -2.74
C TRP A 93 -7.30 -10.04 -2.09
N MET A 94 -6.12 -10.55 -1.74
CA MET A 94 -5.04 -9.77 -1.13
C MET A 94 -4.57 -8.65 -2.06
N ILE A 95 -4.37 -8.96 -3.34
CA ILE A 95 -4.00 -7.97 -4.36
C ILE A 95 -5.07 -6.88 -4.47
N ALA A 96 -6.33 -7.29 -4.61
CA ALA A 96 -7.47 -6.36 -4.71
C ALA A 96 -7.59 -5.46 -3.47
N PHE A 97 -7.36 -6.02 -2.29
CA PHE A 97 -7.35 -5.28 -1.02
C PHE A 97 -6.26 -4.21 -0.97
N CYS A 98 -5.02 -4.53 -1.40
CA CYS A 98 -3.92 -3.57 -1.47
C CYS A 98 -4.26 -2.40 -2.42
N PHE A 99 -4.80 -2.69 -3.60
CA PHE A 99 -5.23 -1.65 -4.53
C PHE A 99 -6.37 -0.79 -3.96
N LEU A 100 -7.34 -1.39 -3.30
CA LEU A 100 -8.49 -0.70 -2.72
C LEU A 100 -8.08 0.29 -1.63
N ILE A 101 -7.20 -0.13 -0.72
CA ILE A 101 -6.66 0.73 0.35
C ILE A 101 -5.90 1.91 -0.24
N THR A 102 -5.00 1.63 -1.18
CA THR A 102 -4.20 2.68 -1.82
C THR A 102 -5.07 3.68 -2.57
N TYR A 103 -6.05 3.20 -3.32
CA TYR A 103 -7.02 4.05 -4.00
C TYR A 103 -7.80 4.93 -3.02
N ALA A 104 -8.23 4.36 -1.88
CA ALA A 104 -8.95 5.12 -0.87
C ALA A 104 -8.09 6.23 -0.26
N ASN A 105 -6.84 5.93 0.06
CA ASN A 105 -5.90 6.90 0.62
C ASN A 105 -5.57 8.01 -0.39
N ASN A 106 -5.27 7.66 -1.64
CA ASN A 106 -5.00 8.64 -2.70
C ASN A 106 -6.21 9.52 -3.01
N SER A 107 -7.42 8.96 -2.95
CA SER A 107 -8.65 9.75 -3.12
C SER A 107 -8.82 10.80 -2.01
N ALA A 108 -8.49 10.47 -0.77
CA ALA A 108 -8.52 11.39 0.36
C ALA A 108 -7.44 12.49 0.21
N HIS A 109 -6.22 12.10 -0.12
CA HIS A 109 -5.10 13.02 -0.40
C HIS A 109 -5.48 14.02 -1.51
N ARG A 110 -6.00 13.56 -2.64
CA ARG A 110 -6.41 14.44 -3.76
C ARG A 110 -7.47 15.44 -3.37
N LYS A 111 -8.46 15.05 -2.56
CA LYS A 111 -9.50 15.96 -2.07
C LYS A 111 -8.93 17.06 -1.17
N MET A 112 -8.03 16.68 -0.26
CA MET A 112 -7.36 17.62 0.63
C MET A 112 -6.45 18.57 -0.15
N TYR A 113 -5.70 18.05 -1.14
CA TYR A 113 -4.86 18.86 -2.00
C TYR A 113 -5.69 19.85 -2.85
N ALA A 114 -6.82 19.41 -3.40
CA ALA A 114 -7.73 20.29 -4.15
C ALA A 114 -8.29 21.41 -3.28
N LEU A 115 -8.64 21.12 -2.01
CA LEU A 115 -9.09 22.13 -1.04
C LEU A 115 -7.97 23.14 -0.76
N LYS A 116 -6.74 22.68 -0.53
CA LYS A 116 -5.56 23.54 -0.35
C LYS A 116 -5.36 24.50 -1.51
N MET A 117 -5.43 23.97 -2.74
CA MET A 117 -5.25 24.78 -3.95
C MET A 117 -6.40 25.78 -4.16
N LYS A 118 -7.62 25.38 -3.85
CA LYS A 118 -8.81 26.27 -3.95
C LYS A 118 -8.73 27.47 -3.01
N ASN A 119 -8.20 27.26 -1.80
CA ASN A 119 -8.12 28.29 -0.77
C ASN A 119 -6.76 29.02 -0.75
N ASP A 120 -5.88 28.70 -1.70
CA ASP A 120 -4.51 29.29 -1.80
C ASP A 120 -3.73 29.23 -0.47
N TRP A 121 -3.87 28.13 0.27
CA TRP A 121 -3.18 27.95 1.55
C TRP A 121 -1.68 27.72 1.31
N VAL A 122 -0.94 28.81 1.33
CA VAL A 122 0.52 28.76 1.22
C VAL A 122 1.10 28.83 2.63
N VAL A 123 1.86 27.80 3.01
CA VAL A 123 2.58 27.81 4.29
C VAL A 123 3.71 28.87 4.20
N PRO A 124 3.67 29.93 5.02
CA PRO A 124 4.61 31.06 4.90
C PRO A 124 6.09 30.67 4.97
N ASP A 125 6.40 29.59 5.71
CA ASP A 125 7.77 29.11 5.93
C ASP A 125 8.39 28.44 4.68
N GLN A 126 7.57 27.97 3.76
CA GLN A 126 8.05 27.39 2.49
C GLN A 126 8.49 28.44 1.47
N ARG A 127 8.05 29.70 1.58
CA ARG A 127 8.51 30.79 0.70
C ARG A 127 9.91 31.31 1.02
N ARG A 128 10.39 31.18 2.26
CA ARG A 128 11.60 31.85 2.74
C ARG A 128 12.87 31.03 2.80
N LYS A 129 12.80 29.71 2.85
CA LYS A 129 14.01 28.87 2.98
C LYS A 129 14.20 28.01 1.74
N ARG A 130 14.82 28.61 0.70
CA ARG A 130 15.56 27.84 -0.29
C ARG A 130 16.87 27.33 0.33
N TYR A 131 16.80 26.44 1.29
CA TYR A 131 17.91 25.56 1.55
C TYR A 131 17.79 24.42 0.54
N ILE A 132 18.43 24.59 -0.61
CA ILE A 132 18.81 23.45 -1.44
C ILE A 132 19.99 22.85 -0.68
N ASP A 133 19.69 22.03 0.34
CA ASP A 133 20.70 21.18 0.90
C ASP A 133 20.92 20.07 -0.13
N THR A 134 21.93 20.30 -0.97
CA THR A 134 22.36 19.34 -1.99
C THR A 134 22.74 18.00 -1.35
N ASN A 135 23.13 17.99 -0.07
CA ASN A 135 23.41 16.76 0.67
C ASN A 135 22.13 15.99 1.00
N VAL A 136 21.03 16.67 1.34
CA VAL A 136 19.73 15.99 1.59
C VAL A 136 19.15 15.43 0.30
N SER A 137 19.21 16.17 -0.82
CA SER A 137 18.73 15.68 -2.11
C SER A 137 19.54 14.48 -2.63
N THR A 138 20.83 14.42 -2.35
CA THR A 138 21.68 13.27 -2.70
C THR A 138 21.50 12.10 -1.72
N GLN A 139 21.15 12.34 -0.46
CA GLN A 139 20.84 11.29 0.51
C GLN A 139 19.46 10.65 0.28
N ILE A 140 18.47 11.44 -0.09
CA ILE A 140 17.12 10.91 -0.47
C ILE A 140 17.25 9.96 -1.66
N GLY A 141 18.06 10.30 -2.67
CA GLY A 141 18.30 9.41 -3.81
C GLY A 141 19.09 8.12 -3.47
N LYS A 142 19.82 8.09 -2.32
CA LYS A 142 20.57 6.92 -1.86
C LYS A 142 19.78 5.98 -0.94
N SER A 143 18.71 6.46 -0.33
CA SER A 143 17.86 5.67 0.58
C SER A 143 16.74 4.91 -0.15
N GLU A 144 16.52 5.18 -1.42
CA GLU A 144 15.53 4.45 -2.22
C GLU A 144 15.98 2.99 -2.41
N ILE A 145 15.12 2.06 -2.03
CA ILE A 145 15.29 0.64 -2.35
C ILE A 145 15.40 0.51 -3.87
N SER A 146 16.53 0.03 -4.36
CA SER A 146 16.75 -0.09 -5.80
C SER A 146 15.72 -1.04 -6.41
N PHE A 147 15.14 -0.65 -7.54
CA PHE A 147 14.23 -1.48 -8.35
C PHE A 147 14.79 -2.87 -8.65
N ASN A 148 16.11 -3.00 -8.73
CA ASN A 148 16.80 -4.25 -8.99
C ASN A 148 16.53 -5.34 -7.94
N TYR A 149 16.21 -4.97 -6.68
CA TYR A 149 15.87 -5.96 -5.65
C TYR A 149 14.60 -6.74 -5.98
N HIS A 150 13.60 -6.11 -6.58
CA HIS A 150 12.39 -6.81 -7.02
C HIS A 150 12.71 -7.85 -8.11
N GLY A 151 13.60 -7.50 -9.06
CA GLY A 151 14.05 -8.42 -10.08
C GLY A 151 14.80 -9.62 -9.51
N ILE A 152 15.67 -9.41 -8.51
CA ILE A 152 16.40 -10.48 -7.82
C ILE A 152 15.43 -11.41 -7.07
N ILE A 153 14.44 -10.86 -6.35
CA ILE A 153 13.45 -11.65 -5.62
C ILE A 153 12.67 -12.54 -6.59
N ILE A 154 12.15 -11.98 -7.68
CA ILE A 154 11.41 -12.73 -8.69
C ILE A 154 12.27 -13.83 -9.31
N LEU A 155 13.54 -13.54 -9.61
CA LEU A 155 14.48 -14.53 -10.15
C LEU A 155 14.69 -15.69 -9.17
N VAL A 156 14.89 -15.40 -7.89
CA VAL A 156 15.05 -16.43 -6.85
C VAL A 156 13.78 -17.28 -6.72
N GLU A 157 12.60 -16.66 -6.74
CA GLU A 157 11.31 -17.37 -6.69
C GLU A 157 11.16 -18.32 -7.88
N LEU A 158 11.51 -17.88 -9.10
CA LEU A 158 11.46 -18.72 -10.30
C LEU A 158 12.45 -19.88 -10.23
N ILE A 159 13.68 -19.65 -9.74
CA ILE A 159 14.68 -20.72 -9.54
C ILE A 159 14.16 -21.75 -8.51
N CYS A 160 13.55 -21.30 -7.42
CA CYS A 160 12.97 -22.19 -6.41
C CYS A 160 11.79 -23.04 -6.95
N LEU A 161 11.12 -22.59 -8.01
CA LEU A 161 10.06 -23.36 -8.67
C LEU A 161 10.57 -24.48 -9.57
N LEU A 162 11.80 -24.39 -10.11
CA LEU A 162 12.35 -25.34 -11.07
C LEU A 162 12.30 -26.80 -10.60
N PRO A 163 12.68 -27.16 -9.34
CA PRO A 163 12.65 -28.54 -8.88
C PRO A 163 11.25 -29.15 -8.90
N PHE A 164 10.21 -28.33 -8.69
CA PHE A 164 8.80 -28.78 -8.68
C PHE A 164 8.23 -28.97 -10.08
N VAL A 165 8.72 -28.21 -11.05
CA VAL A 165 8.37 -28.38 -12.48
C VAL A 165 9.02 -29.63 -13.06
N ILE A 166 10.26 -29.95 -12.65
CA ILE A 166 11.03 -31.10 -13.16
C ILE A 166 10.70 -32.38 -12.39
N GLY A 167 10.16 -32.27 -11.15
CA GLY A 167 9.89 -33.38 -10.24
C GLY A 167 8.77 -34.30 -10.72
N LYS A 168 8.90 -35.60 -10.42
CA LYS A 168 7.97 -36.67 -10.91
C LYS A 168 6.72 -36.89 -10.03
N SER A 169 6.55 -36.19 -8.90
CA SER A 169 5.43 -36.39 -7.99
C SER A 169 4.28 -35.43 -8.30
N ALA A 170 3.27 -35.88 -9.02
CA ALA A 170 2.24 -35.01 -9.61
C ALA A 170 1.44 -34.16 -8.59
N VAL A 171 1.01 -34.69 -7.44
CA VAL A 171 0.10 -33.97 -6.52
C VAL A 171 0.83 -32.90 -5.70
N ILE A 172 1.98 -33.22 -5.10
CA ILE A 172 2.79 -32.26 -4.32
C ILE A 172 3.36 -31.19 -5.24
N SER A 173 3.77 -31.58 -6.44
CA SER A 173 4.30 -30.71 -7.48
C SER A 173 3.28 -29.65 -7.89
N THR A 174 2.01 -30.00 -8.13
CA THR A 174 0.98 -29.06 -8.56
C THR A 174 0.71 -27.99 -7.50
N THR A 175 0.56 -28.38 -6.24
CA THR A 175 0.30 -27.43 -5.14
C THR A 175 1.47 -26.45 -4.97
N MET A 176 2.72 -26.96 -5.02
CA MET A 176 3.91 -26.13 -4.87
C MET A 176 4.12 -25.17 -6.05
N ILE A 177 3.80 -25.61 -7.26
CA ILE A 177 3.84 -24.74 -8.46
C ILE A 177 2.80 -23.60 -8.32
N ILE A 178 1.57 -23.90 -7.89
CA ILE A 178 0.54 -22.88 -7.70
C ILE A 178 0.93 -21.89 -6.62
N MET A 179 1.43 -22.37 -5.48
CA MET A 179 1.91 -21.48 -4.40
C MET A 179 3.04 -20.57 -4.89
N GLY A 180 4.00 -21.12 -5.63
CA GLY A 180 5.10 -20.33 -6.19
C GLY A 180 4.63 -19.33 -7.25
N LEU A 181 3.69 -19.67 -8.12
CA LEU A 181 3.09 -18.73 -9.06
C LEU A 181 2.36 -17.59 -8.34
N CYS A 182 1.65 -17.89 -7.24
CA CYS A 182 1.02 -16.88 -6.39
C CYS A 182 2.07 -15.96 -5.75
N SER A 183 3.21 -16.49 -5.29
CA SER A 183 4.33 -15.70 -4.75
C SER A 183 4.88 -14.74 -5.80
N VAL A 184 5.19 -15.23 -7.01
CA VAL A 184 5.65 -14.40 -8.13
C VAL A 184 4.64 -13.30 -8.47
N LEU A 185 3.34 -13.60 -8.46
CA LEU A 185 2.30 -12.61 -8.72
C LEU A 185 2.26 -11.51 -7.65
N MET A 186 2.46 -11.86 -6.38
CA MET A 186 2.57 -10.90 -5.28
C MET A 186 3.82 -10.03 -5.42
N SER A 187 4.97 -10.60 -5.79
CA SER A 187 6.22 -9.87 -6.02
C SER A 187 6.10 -8.90 -7.20
N LEU A 188 5.44 -9.30 -8.29
CA LEU A 188 5.12 -8.42 -9.42
C LEU A 188 4.21 -7.27 -9.00
N THR A 189 3.20 -7.55 -8.17
CA THR A 189 2.30 -6.52 -7.65
C THR A 189 3.06 -5.50 -6.79
N SER A 190 3.96 -5.97 -5.93
CA SER A 190 4.84 -5.11 -5.12
C SER A 190 5.75 -4.24 -6.00
N MET A 191 6.30 -4.79 -7.08
CA MET A 191 7.10 -4.06 -8.05
C MET A 191 6.30 -2.95 -8.76
N ILE A 192 5.09 -3.26 -9.23
CA ILE A 192 4.19 -2.28 -9.86
C ILE A 192 3.87 -1.15 -8.87
N PHE A 193 3.60 -1.52 -7.62
CA PHE A 193 3.30 -0.57 -6.56
C PHE A 193 4.49 0.37 -6.28
N HIS A 194 5.71 -0.19 -6.21
CA HIS A 194 6.94 0.59 -6.07
C HIS A 194 7.11 1.61 -7.22
N ILE A 195 6.92 1.18 -8.47
CA ILE A 195 6.97 2.08 -9.65
C ILE A 195 5.91 3.18 -9.52
N TYR A 196 4.69 2.82 -9.11
CA TYR A 196 3.60 3.78 -8.97
C TYR A 196 3.91 4.85 -7.93
N VAL A 197 4.39 4.45 -6.75
CA VAL A 197 4.75 5.38 -5.67
C VAL A 197 5.88 6.30 -6.11
N ASN A 198 6.97 5.76 -6.65
CA ASN A 198 8.12 6.56 -7.08
C ASN A 198 7.77 7.55 -8.20
N ARG A 199 6.90 7.18 -9.14
CA ARG A 199 6.42 8.11 -10.16
C ARG A 199 5.57 9.24 -9.57
N HIS A 200 4.76 8.92 -8.57
CA HIS A 200 3.90 9.91 -7.93
C HIS A 200 4.69 10.90 -7.08
N GLU A 201 5.68 10.46 -6.34
CA GLU A 201 6.57 11.32 -5.57
C GLU A 201 7.40 12.25 -6.46
N ARG A 202 7.91 11.75 -7.59
CA ARG A 202 8.66 12.57 -8.56
C ARG A 202 7.80 13.70 -9.16
N THR A 203 6.54 13.44 -9.48
CA THR A 203 5.63 14.48 -10.00
C THR A 203 5.34 15.55 -8.96
N VAL A 204 5.24 15.19 -7.69
CA VAL A 204 5.05 16.16 -6.59
C VAL A 204 6.30 17.01 -6.41
N SER A 205 7.51 16.45 -6.42
CA SER A 205 8.77 17.20 -6.27
C SER A 205 9.03 18.16 -7.44
N VAL A 206 8.73 17.77 -8.68
CA VAL A 206 8.85 18.63 -9.87
C VAL A 206 7.85 19.78 -9.85
N SER A 207 6.63 19.55 -9.37
CA SER A 207 5.62 20.61 -9.22
C SER A 207 6.08 21.70 -8.25
N TYR A 208 6.83 21.36 -7.19
CA TYR A 208 7.42 22.33 -6.27
C TYR A 208 8.56 23.17 -6.91
N THR A 209 9.27 22.63 -7.88
CA THR A 209 10.33 23.37 -8.59
C THR A 209 9.80 24.32 -9.65
N HIS A 210 8.74 23.96 -10.37
CA HIS A 210 8.12 24.83 -11.38
C HIS A 210 7.29 25.98 -10.79
N LEU A 211 6.71 25.81 -9.61
CA LEU A 211 6.04 26.91 -8.90
C LEU A 211 7.02 27.93 -8.28
N ARG A 212 8.34 27.70 -8.37
CA ARG A 212 9.41 28.58 -7.88
C ARG A 212 10.11 29.37 -8.99
N ALA A 213 9.82 29.12 -10.23
CA ALA A 213 10.32 29.89 -11.37
C ALA A 213 9.36 31.01 -11.76
#